data_6f10cacf33709d2589bd95e3be6ceb38
#
_entry.id   6f10cacf33709d2589bd95e3be6ceb38
#
_cell.length_a   1.000
_cell.length_b   1.000
_cell.length_c   1.000
_cell.angle_alpha   90.00
_cell.angle_beta   90.00
_cell.angle_gamma   90.00
#
_symmetry.space_group_name_H-M   'P 1'
#
loop_
_entity.id
_entity.type
_entity.pdbx_description
1 polymer ?
#
loop_
_entity_poly.entity_id
_entity_poly.type
_entity_poly.pdbx_seq_one_letter_code
_entity_poly.pdbx_strand_id
1 'polypeptide(L)'
;MTIDRNYIRNFSIVAHIDHGKSTLADRLIQMTGGLETREMKEQVLDSMDIERERGITIKAQTVRLHYKAKDGETYILNLIDTPGHVDFAYEVSRSLAACEGSLLVVDASQGVEAQTLANVYQAIDNSHELVVVLNKVDLPAAEPERVKEQIEDVIGIDTSEAVEISAKTGLGVPDVLEAIVTQLPAPRTGDVNKPLKAMLVDSWYDSYLGVIVLVRVIDGVLKKGQTIRMMGTGAKYPVERVGVFTPKMVQVDDLGPGEIGFITASIKEVADTRVGDTITEERRPCEEMLPGFKPAQPVVFCGLFPIDAADFDDLRAAMGKLRLNDASFSFEMETSAALGFGFRCGFLGLLHLEIIQERLEREFNLDLIATAPSVVYRMNMNDGSVKELHNPADMPDIVKISSIEEPWIRATIMTPDDYLGAILELCQERRGIQVGLSYVGTRAMVTYDLPLNEVVFDFYDRLKSISKGYASFDYQMMDYSEGDLVKMSILVNGEPIDALSMLVHRTIAEKRGRSLCEKLKDLIPQHMFQIPIQAAIGGKIIARETIRALRKDVTAKCYGGDVTRKRKLLEKQKEGKKRMRQFGKVEIPQSAFIQALKMSK
;
A
#
# COMPACT_ATOMS: atom_id res chain seq x y z
N MET A 1 24.26 -28.30 -15.65
CA MET A 1 23.58 -28.61 -16.93
C MET A 1 22.47 -27.62 -17.06
N THR A 2 22.45 -26.83 -18.10
CA THR A 2 21.33 -25.92 -18.39
C THR A 2 20.05 -26.75 -18.58
N ILE A 3 19.02 -26.39 -17.86
CA ILE A 3 17.73 -27.06 -17.91
C ILE A 3 17.06 -26.72 -19.24
N ASP A 4 16.40 -27.71 -19.87
CA ASP A 4 15.62 -27.44 -21.07
C ASP A 4 14.40 -26.58 -20.68
N ARG A 5 14.28 -25.39 -21.27
CA ARG A 5 13.20 -24.44 -21.02
C ARG A 5 11.79 -24.99 -21.25
N ASN A 6 11.65 -26.01 -22.08
CA ASN A 6 10.36 -26.66 -22.34
C ASN A 6 9.75 -27.27 -21.09
N TYR A 7 10.56 -27.61 -20.11
CA TYR A 7 10.17 -28.16 -18.82
C TYR A 7 10.10 -27.08 -17.70
N ILE A 8 10.15 -25.79 -18.05
CA ILE A 8 10.00 -24.70 -17.09
C ILE A 8 8.61 -24.09 -17.20
N ARG A 9 7.98 -23.78 -16.07
CA ARG A 9 6.75 -23.00 -15.98
C ARG A 9 6.95 -21.89 -14.95
N ASN A 10 6.91 -20.64 -15.42
CA ASN A 10 6.95 -19.46 -14.55
C ASN A 10 5.55 -18.91 -14.43
N PHE A 11 5.02 -18.88 -13.24
CA PHE A 11 3.64 -18.47 -13.01
C PHE A 11 3.47 -17.74 -11.68
N SER A 12 2.44 -16.92 -11.63
CA SER A 12 1.99 -16.22 -10.42
C SER A 12 0.61 -16.71 -10.00
N ILE A 13 0.22 -16.37 -8.76
CA ILE A 13 -1.16 -16.60 -8.29
C ILE A 13 -1.84 -15.24 -8.16
N VAL A 14 -2.92 -15.07 -8.90
CA VAL A 14 -3.77 -13.88 -8.90
C VAL A 14 -5.06 -14.21 -8.15
N ALA A 15 -5.36 -13.51 -7.08
CA ALA A 15 -6.55 -13.74 -6.27
C ALA A 15 -6.95 -12.48 -5.52
N HIS A 16 -8.22 -12.39 -5.14
CA HIS A 16 -8.68 -11.44 -4.13
C HIS A 16 -8.19 -11.84 -2.72
N ILE A 17 -8.18 -10.89 -1.80
CA ILE A 17 -7.89 -11.14 -0.38
C ILE A 17 -8.88 -12.22 0.12
N ASP A 18 -8.41 -13.14 0.94
CA ASP A 18 -9.17 -14.26 1.52
C ASP A 18 -9.71 -15.31 0.53
N HIS A 19 -9.40 -15.26 -0.78
CA HIS A 19 -9.74 -16.32 -1.73
C HIS A 19 -8.87 -17.57 -1.60
N GLY A 20 -7.87 -17.55 -0.71
CA GLY A 20 -7.05 -18.71 -0.36
C GLY A 20 -5.77 -18.86 -1.17
N LYS A 21 -5.22 -17.75 -1.68
CA LYS A 21 -3.96 -17.67 -2.43
C LYS A 21 -2.79 -18.33 -1.67
N SER A 22 -2.47 -17.84 -0.47
CA SER A 22 -1.35 -18.35 0.34
C SER A 22 -1.57 -19.80 0.76
N THR A 23 -2.82 -20.21 1.03
CA THR A 23 -3.17 -21.61 1.33
C THR A 23 -2.92 -22.52 0.13
N LEU A 24 -3.23 -22.07 -1.08
CA LEU A 24 -2.94 -22.85 -2.31
C LEU A 24 -1.43 -22.93 -2.53
N ALA A 25 -0.69 -21.83 -2.37
CA ALA A 25 0.77 -21.82 -2.48
C ALA A 25 1.41 -22.84 -1.51
N ASP A 26 0.98 -22.88 -0.26
CA ASP A 26 1.43 -23.85 0.75
C ASP A 26 1.16 -25.29 0.29
N ARG A 27 0.00 -25.57 -0.29
CA ARG A 27 -0.34 -26.91 -0.81
C ARG A 27 0.52 -27.31 -2.00
N LEU A 28 0.79 -26.39 -2.92
CA LEU A 28 1.70 -26.65 -4.05
C LEU A 28 3.10 -26.98 -3.56
N ILE A 29 3.63 -26.24 -2.58
CA ILE A 29 4.93 -26.50 -1.95
C ILE A 29 4.94 -27.87 -1.25
N GLN A 30 3.90 -28.18 -0.49
CA GLN A 30 3.79 -29.44 0.22
C GLN A 30 3.76 -30.65 -0.73
N MET A 31 2.94 -30.59 -1.79
CA MET A 31 2.73 -31.71 -2.71
C MET A 31 3.95 -31.96 -3.60
N THR A 32 4.74 -30.95 -3.88
CA THR A 32 5.99 -31.07 -4.65
C THR A 32 7.21 -31.42 -3.79
N GLY A 33 7.00 -31.63 -2.48
CA GLY A 33 8.08 -32.02 -1.57
C GLY A 33 9.08 -30.89 -1.28
N GLY A 34 8.70 -29.64 -1.48
CA GLY A 34 9.55 -28.46 -1.21
C GLY A 34 9.92 -28.31 0.27
N LEU A 35 9.08 -28.79 1.19
CA LEU A 35 9.32 -28.84 2.63
C LEU A 35 8.82 -30.17 3.21
N GLU A 36 9.53 -30.68 4.26
CA GLU A 36 9.03 -31.83 5.03
C GLU A 36 7.78 -31.40 5.84
N THR A 37 6.83 -32.35 6.02
CA THR A 37 5.57 -32.10 6.73
C THR A 37 5.74 -31.46 8.12
N ARG A 38 6.82 -31.79 8.83
CA ARG A 38 7.17 -31.20 10.13
C ARG A 38 7.74 -29.78 10.06
N GLU A 39 8.21 -29.33 8.89
CA GLU A 39 8.73 -27.98 8.65
C GLU A 39 7.67 -27.04 8.08
N MET A 40 6.53 -27.59 7.64
CA MET A 40 5.40 -26.81 7.15
C MET A 40 4.80 -25.98 8.29
N LYS A 41 4.80 -24.66 8.09
CA LYS A 41 4.02 -23.69 8.86
C LYS A 41 2.92 -23.19 7.96
N GLU A 42 1.87 -22.64 8.52
CA GLU A 42 0.87 -21.92 7.74
C GLU A 42 1.52 -20.67 7.11
N GLN A 43 1.19 -20.40 5.85
CA GLN A 43 1.68 -19.26 5.08
C GLN A 43 3.23 -19.24 4.99
N VAL A 44 3.80 -20.31 4.45
CA VAL A 44 5.27 -20.48 4.35
C VAL A 44 5.94 -19.33 3.58
N LEU A 45 5.28 -18.79 2.57
CA LEU A 45 5.79 -17.68 1.76
C LEU A 45 5.59 -16.31 2.41
N ASP A 46 4.63 -16.16 3.32
CA ASP A 46 4.45 -14.91 4.05
C ASP A 46 5.51 -14.81 5.16
N SER A 47 6.62 -14.15 4.84
CA SER A 47 7.81 -14.12 5.67
C SER A 47 7.73 -13.16 6.86
N MET A 48 6.88 -12.13 6.76
CA MET A 48 6.69 -11.12 7.80
C MET A 48 5.57 -11.53 8.78
N ASP A 49 5.75 -11.23 10.06
CA ASP A 49 4.70 -11.46 11.06
C ASP A 49 3.42 -10.68 10.73
N ILE A 50 3.59 -9.47 10.21
CA ILE A 50 2.49 -8.59 9.80
C ILE A 50 1.67 -9.17 8.63
N GLU A 51 2.31 -9.89 7.69
CA GLU A 51 1.62 -10.59 6.60
C GLU A 51 0.70 -11.67 7.17
N ARG A 52 1.23 -12.49 8.08
CA ARG A 52 0.49 -13.58 8.73
C ARG A 52 -0.65 -13.10 9.62
N GLU A 53 -0.42 -12.04 10.39
CA GLU A 53 -1.45 -11.46 11.27
C GLU A 53 -2.60 -10.82 10.49
N ARG A 54 -2.28 -10.16 9.37
CA ARG A 54 -3.28 -9.47 8.54
C ARG A 54 -3.89 -10.38 7.45
N GLY A 55 -3.31 -11.57 7.21
CA GLY A 55 -3.73 -12.50 6.16
C GLY A 55 -3.52 -11.96 4.75
N ILE A 56 -2.53 -11.08 4.55
CA ILE A 56 -2.22 -10.46 3.26
C ILE A 56 -0.75 -10.64 2.91
N THR A 57 -0.46 -10.89 1.63
CA THR A 57 0.90 -10.84 1.11
C THR A 57 1.28 -9.39 0.81
N ILE A 58 2.38 -8.92 1.36
CA ILE A 58 2.90 -7.55 1.17
C ILE A 58 4.00 -7.57 0.12
N LYS A 59 4.95 -8.51 0.24
CA LYS A 59 6.08 -8.63 -0.66
C LYS A 59 6.00 -9.93 -1.46
N ALA A 60 6.21 -9.82 -2.78
CA ALA A 60 6.26 -11.00 -3.64
C ALA A 60 7.40 -11.96 -3.22
N GLN A 61 7.07 -13.23 -3.09
CA GLN A 61 8.03 -14.29 -2.77
C GLN A 61 8.11 -15.29 -3.92
N THR A 62 9.29 -15.81 -4.16
CA THR A 62 9.53 -16.75 -5.25
C THR A 62 9.93 -18.12 -4.69
N VAL A 63 9.37 -19.18 -5.25
CA VAL A 63 9.78 -20.55 -4.92
C VAL A 63 9.88 -21.39 -6.17
N ARG A 64 10.96 -22.19 -6.27
CA ARG A 64 11.16 -23.20 -7.29
C ARG A 64 10.71 -24.56 -6.75
N LEU A 65 9.80 -25.19 -7.48
CA LEU A 65 9.26 -26.52 -7.18
C LEU A 65 9.65 -27.51 -8.27
N HIS A 66 9.82 -28.77 -7.92
CA HIS A 66 10.05 -29.87 -8.85
C HIS A 66 8.82 -30.76 -8.87
N TYR A 67 8.19 -30.87 -10.02
CA TYR A 67 6.97 -31.65 -10.18
C TYR A 67 7.13 -32.73 -11.24
N LYS A 68 6.89 -33.99 -10.85
CA LYS A 68 6.82 -35.10 -11.79
C LYS A 68 5.41 -35.24 -12.31
N ALA A 69 5.18 -34.85 -13.57
CA ALA A 69 3.88 -34.85 -14.19
C ALA A 69 3.40 -36.24 -14.63
N LYS A 70 2.14 -36.34 -14.99
CA LYS A 70 1.50 -37.61 -15.49
C LYS A 70 2.13 -38.13 -16.78
N ASP A 71 2.76 -37.26 -17.58
CA ASP A 71 3.52 -37.62 -18.78
C ASP A 71 4.85 -38.35 -18.48
N GLY A 72 5.25 -38.39 -17.21
CA GLY A 72 6.49 -39.00 -16.71
C GLY A 72 7.69 -38.10 -16.64
N GLU A 73 7.61 -36.88 -17.18
CA GLU A 73 8.68 -35.87 -17.17
C GLU A 73 8.68 -35.06 -15.87
N THR A 74 9.83 -34.46 -15.57
CA THR A 74 9.97 -33.61 -14.39
C THR A 74 10.04 -32.13 -14.81
N TYR A 75 9.07 -31.37 -14.34
CA TYR A 75 8.98 -29.95 -14.61
C TYR A 75 9.53 -29.10 -13.45
N ILE A 76 10.09 -27.97 -13.80
CA ILE A 76 10.45 -26.91 -12.86
C ILE A 76 9.33 -25.89 -12.87
N LEU A 77 8.69 -25.73 -11.73
CA LEU A 77 7.61 -24.79 -11.52
C LEU A 77 8.16 -23.64 -10.67
N ASN A 78 8.34 -22.47 -11.26
CA ASN A 78 8.73 -21.27 -10.54
C ASN A 78 7.45 -20.49 -10.21
N LEU A 79 7.02 -20.57 -8.96
CA LEU A 79 5.90 -19.81 -8.43
C LEU A 79 6.41 -18.45 -7.91
N ILE A 80 5.76 -17.37 -8.33
CA ILE A 80 5.90 -16.05 -7.71
C ILE A 80 4.58 -15.73 -7.02
N ASP A 81 4.57 -15.73 -5.69
CA ASP A 81 3.41 -15.33 -4.91
C ASP A 81 3.28 -13.82 -4.89
N THR A 82 2.16 -13.28 -5.36
CA THR A 82 1.96 -11.84 -5.58
C THR A 82 1.01 -11.25 -4.53
N PRO A 83 1.21 -9.98 -4.11
CA PRO A 83 0.20 -9.29 -3.32
C PRO A 83 -1.16 -9.24 -4.01
N GLY A 84 -2.25 -9.24 -3.23
CA GLY A 84 -3.61 -9.14 -3.77
C GLY A 84 -4.20 -7.72 -3.72
N HIS A 85 -3.58 -6.79 -3.00
CA HIS A 85 -4.14 -5.45 -2.73
C HIS A 85 -3.66 -4.40 -3.74
N VAL A 86 -4.54 -3.46 -4.10
CA VAL A 86 -4.28 -2.40 -5.08
C VAL A 86 -3.06 -1.54 -4.75
N ASP A 87 -2.80 -1.24 -3.48
CA ASP A 87 -1.63 -0.47 -3.05
C ASP A 87 -0.31 -1.11 -3.50
N PHE A 88 -0.31 -2.44 -3.71
CA PHE A 88 0.85 -3.20 -4.18
C PHE A 88 0.81 -3.53 -5.68
N ALA A 89 0.00 -2.82 -6.46
CA ALA A 89 -0.11 -3.05 -7.91
C ALA A 89 1.26 -2.99 -8.63
N TYR A 90 2.20 -2.20 -8.10
CA TYR A 90 3.58 -2.14 -8.60
C TYR A 90 4.33 -3.47 -8.39
N GLU A 91 4.19 -4.11 -7.20
CA GLU A 91 4.76 -5.42 -6.91
C GLU A 91 4.14 -6.51 -7.81
N VAL A 92 2.82 -6.45 -8.00
CA VAL A 92 2.08 -7.35 -8.90
C VAL A 92 2.61 -7.23 -10.33
N SER A 93 2.70 -6.02 -10.86
CA SER A 93 3.18 -5.77 -12.24
C SER A 93 4.58 -6.35 -12.49
N ARG A 94 5.50 -6.22 -11.53
CA ARG A 94 6.86 -6.77 -11.63
C ARG A 94 6.87 -8.30 -11.63
N SER A 95 6.09 -8.87 -10.76
CA SER A 95 5.95 -10.32 -10.63
C SER A 95 5.36 -10.94 -11.89
N LEU A 96 4.31 -10.31 -12.44
CA LEU A 96 3.70 -10.72 -13.69
C LEU A 96 4.71 -10.65 -14.86
N ALA A 97 5.47 -9.58 -14.98
CA ALA A 97 6.48 -9.45 -16.04
C ALA A 97 7.59 -10.54 -16.00
N ALA A 98 7.74 -11.20 -14.86
CA ALA A 98 8.68 -12.33 -14.72
C ALA A 98 8.05 -13.70 -15.05
N CYS A 99 6.76 -13.76 -15.38
CA CYS A 99 6.01 -14.99 -15.62
C CYS A 99 5.44 -15.06 -17.05
N GLU A 100 5.05 -16.25 -17.48
CA GLU A 100 4.32 -16.50 -18.72
C GLU A 100 2.84 -16.77 -18.49
N GLY A 101 2.44 -17.09 -17.25
CA GLY A 101 1.07 -17.41 -16.93
C GLY A 101 0.70 -17.12 -15.48
N SER A 102 -0.58 -17.24 -15.20
CA SER A 102 -1.10 -17.03 -13.84
C SER A 102 -2.23 -17.99 -13.49
N LEU A 103 -2.30 -18.37 -12.22
CA LEU A 103 -3.47 -19.04 -11.67
C LEU A 103 -4.45 -17.97 -11.20
N LEU A 104 -5.64 -17.94 -11.80
CA LEU A 104 -6.73 -17.10 -11.34
C LEU A 104 -7.53 -17.86 -10.28
N VAL A 105 -7.32 -17.54 -9.02
CA VAL A 105 -8.00 -18.20 -7.90
C VAL A 105 -9.21 -17.40 -7.46
N VAL A 106 -10.39 -18.01 -7.58
CA VAL A 106 -11.67 -17.41 -7.20
C VAL A 106 -12.36 -18.28 -6.15
N ASP A 107 -12.87 -17.65 -5.11
CA ASP A 107 -13.67 -18.32 -4.08
C ASP A 107 -15.03 -18.73 -4.67
N ALA A 108 -15.33 -20.03 -4.68
CA ALA A 108 -16.57 -20.58 -5.24
C ALA A 108 -17.84 -20.13 -4.48
N SER A 109 -17.70 -19.57 -3.29
CA SER A 109 -18.82 -19.02 -2.51
C SER A 109 -19.05 -17.53 -2.73
N GLN A 110 -17.97 -16.76 -2.95
CA GLN A 110 -18.03 -15.31 -3.10
C GLN A 110 -18.09 -14.86 -4.56
N GLY A 111 -17.38 -15.56 -5.46
CA GLY A 111 -17.30 -15.24 -6.88
C GLY A 111 -16.27 -14.15 -7.19
N VAL A 112 -16.45 -13.47 -8.32
CA VAL A 112 -15.54 -12.43 -8.82
C VAL A 112 -15.68 -11.16 -7.98
N GLU A 113 -14.53 -10.58 -7.57
CA GLU A 113 -14.42 -9.37 -6.80
C GLU A 113 -13.67 -8.27 -7.59
N ALA A 114 -13.77 -6.99 -7.16
CA ALA A 114 -13.17 -5.87 -7.89
C ALA A 114 -11.64 -6.02 -8.10
N GLN A 115 -10.92 -6.45 -7.06
CA GLN A 115 -9.47 -6.68 -7.15
C GLN A 115 -9.11 -7.86 -8.08
N THR A 116 -9.98 -8.87 -8.17
CA THR A 116 -9.81 -9.97 -9.12
C THR A 116 -9.75 -9.42 -10.54
N LEU A 117 -10.69 -8.55 -10.90
CA LEU A 117 -10.75 -7.91 -12.21
C LEU A 117 -9.49 -7.12 -12.53
N ALA A 118 -9.07 -6.24 -11.61
CA ALA A 118 -7.90 -5.41 -11.82
C ALA A 118 -6.63 -6.23 -12.06
N ASN A 119 -6.41 -7.27 -11.23
CA ASN A 119 -5.24 -8.14 -11.34
C ASN A 119 -5.28 -9.01 -12.62
N VAL A 120 -6.46 -9.46 -13.02
CA VAL A 120 -6.64 -10.24 -14.26
C VAL A 120 -6.33 -9.38 -15.49
N TYR A 121 -6.82 -8.14 -15.54
CA TYR A 121 -6.49 -7.25 -16.65
C TYR A 121 -4.99 -6.96 -16.72
N GLN A 122 -4.30 -6.80 -15.59
CA GLN A 122 -2.84 -6.68 -15.58
C GLN A 122 -2.15 -7.94 -16.13
N ALA A 123 -2.65 -9.13 -15.82
CA ALA A 123 -2.11 -10.38 -16.35
C ALA A 123 -2.34 -10.47 -17.87
N ILE A 124 -3.52 -10.12 -18.36
CA ILE A 124 -3.85 -10.07 -19.80
C ILE A 124 -2.96 -9.06 -20.53
N ASP A 125 -2.76 -7.87 -19.98
CA ASP A 125 -1.87 -6.83 -20.53
C ASP A 125 -0.42 -7.32 -20.65
N ASN A 126 0.02 -8.20 -19.75
CA ASN A 126 1.32 -8.88 -19.81
C ASN A 126 1.29 -10.14 -20.72
N SER A 127 0.20 -10.39 -21.42
CA SER A 127 0.02 -11.55 -22.32
C SER A 127 0.15 -12.91 -21.60
N HIS A 128 -0.34 -13.01 -20.36
CA HIS A 128 -0.37 -14.26 -19.61
C HIS A 128 -1.45 -15.20 -20.13
N GLU A 129 -1.13 -16.48 -20.15
CA GLU A 129 -2.16 -17.54 -20.15
C GLU A 129 -2.70 -17.69 -18.73
N LEU A 130 -4.02 -17.86 -18.62
CA LEU A 130 -4.72 -17.92 -17.34
C LEU A 130 -5.33 -19.30 -17.10
N VAL A 131 -4.98 -19.91 -15.98
CA VAL A 131 -5.63 -21.13 -15.49
C VAL A 131 -6.63 -20.74 -14.41
N VAL A 132 -7.91 -21.01 -14.64
CA VAL A 132 -8.98 -20.71 -13.68
C VAL A 132 -9.04 -21.79 -12.61
N VAL A 133 -8.99 -21.37 -11.34
CA VAL A 133 -9.05 -22.26 -10.17
C VAL A 133 -10.17 -21.79 -9.24
N LEU A 134 -11.20 -22.61 -9.08
CA LEU A 134 -12.32 -22.36 -8.17
C LEU A 134 -12.01 -23.00 -6.82
N ASN A 135 -11.74 -22.15 -5.83
CA ASN A 135 -11.34 -22.59 -4.49
C ASN A 135 -12.51 -22.62 -3.51
N LYS A 136 -12.33 -23.32 -2.41
CA LYS A 136 -13.29 -23.48 -1.32
C LYS A 136 -14.59 -24.22 -1.73
N VAL A 137 -14.50 -25.14 -2.66
CA VAL A 137 -15.66 -25.96 -3.10
C VAL A 137 -16.19 -26.88 -1.98
N ASP A 138 -15.44 -27.02 -0.88
CA ASP A 138 -15.86 -27.75 0.33
C ASP A 138 -16.89 -26.99 1.18
N LEU A 139 -17.10 -25.70 0.91
CA LEU A 139 -18.06 -24.89 1.67
C LEU A 139 -19.50 -25.18 1.21
N PRO A 140 -20.48 -25.24 2.15
CA PRO A 140 -21.89 -25.45 1.79
C PRO A 140 -22.49 -24.34 0.89
N ALA A 141 -21.89 -23.14 0.91
CA ALA A 141 -22.30 -22.01 0.10
C ALA A 141 -21.58 -21.92 -1.24
N ALA A 142 -20.74 -22.91 -1.59
CA ALA A 142 -20.01 -22.92 -2.86
C ALA A 142 -20.97 -23.20 -4.02
N GLU A 143 -20.89 -22.38 -5.07
CA GLU A 143 -21.67 -22.48 -6.31
C GLU A 143 -20.73 -22.39 -7.52
N PRO A 144 -19.93 -23.45 -7.81
CA PRO A 144 -18.91 -23.40 -8.85
C PRO A 144 -19.44 -23.00 -10.22
N GLU A 145 -20.58 -23.57 -10.66
CA GLU A 145 -21.16 -23.29 -11.98
C GLU A 145 -21.55 -21.79 -12.11
N ARG A 146 -22.17 -21.23 -11.09
CA ARG A 146 -22.50 -19.80 -11.07
C ARG A 146 -21.24 -18.92 -11.19
N VAL A 147 -20.15 -19.32 -10.53
CA VAL A 147 -18.89 -18.56 -10.56
C VAL A 147 -18.19 -18.71 -11.92
N LYS A 148 -18.28 -19.87 -12.59
CA LYS A 148 -17.81 -20.05 -13.97
C LYS A 148 -18.54 -19.09 -14.91
N GLU A 149 -19.88 -19.08 -14.88
CA GLU A 149 -20.68 -18.13 -15.67
C GLU A 149 -20.28 -16.68 -15.41
N GLN A 150 -20.04 -16.29 -14.14
CA GLN A 150 -19.56 -14.97 -13.79
C GLN A 150 -18.21 -14.62 -14.42
N ILE A 151 -17.26 -15.54 -14.42
CA ILE A 151 -15.93 -15.34 -15.01
C ILE A 151 -16.05 -15.15 -16.52
N GLU A 152 -16.86 -15.94 -17.18
CA GLU A 152 -17.11 -15.85 -18.63
C GLU A 152 -17.78 -14.52 -19.00
N ASP A 153 -18.83 -14.13 -18.28
CA ASP A 153 -19.62 -12.94 -18.57
C ASP A 153 -18.83 -11.63 -18.29
N VAL A 154 -18.05 -11.61 -17.22
CA VAL A 154 -17.41 -10.37 -16.73
C VAL A 154 -15.98 -10.20 -17.25
N ILE A 155 -15.25 -11.31 -17.33
CA ILE A 155 -13.83 -11.31 -17.72
C ILE A 155 -13.66 -11.73 -19.19
N GLY A 156 -14.55 -12.60 -19.68
CA GLY A 156 -14.50 -13.13 -21.03
C GLY A 156 -13.50 -14.29 -21.21
N ILE A 157 -13.18 -15.01 -20.13
CA ILE A 157 -12.26 -16.16 -20.15
C ILE A 157 -13.09 -17.44 -20.15
N ASP A 158 -12.74 -18.40 -21.03
CA ASP A 158 -13.33 -19.73 -21.06
C ASP A 158 -13.02 -20.48 -19.75
N THR A 159 -14.06 -21.01 -19.13
CA THR A 159 -13.98 -21.76 -17.86
C THR A 159 -14.19 -23.25 -18.03
N SER A 160 -14.27 -23.77 -19.26
CA SER A 160 -14.51 -25.17 -19.54
C SER A 160 -13.46 -26.12 -18.92
N GLU A 161 -12.23 -25.66 -18.79
CA GLU A 161 -11.11 -26.37 -18.16
C GLU A 161 -10.78 -25.85 -16.73
N ALA A 162 -11.70 -25.13 -16.08
CA ALA A 162 -11.51 -24.64 -14.73
C ALA A 162 -11.35 -25.78 -13.72
N VAL A 163 -10.37 -25.63 -12.82
CA VAL A 163 -10.08 -26.64 -11.80
C VAL A 163 -10.79 -26.30 -10.49
N GLU A 164 -11.60 -27.24 -10.00
CA GLU A 164 -12.33 -27.10 -8.74
C GLU A 164 -11.53 -27.69 -7.58
N ILE A 165 -11.26 -26.87 -6.55
CA ILE A 165 -10.39 -27.26 -5.44
C ILE A 165 -10.93 -26.86 -4.07
N SER A 166 -10.38 -27.51 -3.05
CA SER A 166 -10.28 -26.97 -1.70
C SER A 166 -8.82 -26.95 -1.27
N ALA A 167 -8.21 -25.80 -1.29
CA ALA A 167 -6.84 -25.63 -0.82
C ALA A 167 -6.70 -26.05 0.65
N LYS A 168 -7.74 -25.84 1.47
CA LYS A 168 -7.78 -26.25 2.88
C LYS A 168 -7.68 -27.77 3.05
N THR A 169 -8.45 -28.54 2.29
CA THR A 169 -8.48 -30.00 2.41
C THR A 169 -7.48 -30.71 1.51
N GLY A 170 -6.98 -30.04 0.46
CA GLY A 170 -6.11 -30.60 -0.57
C GLY A 170 -6.85 -31.22 -1.75
N LEU A 171 -8.20 -31.19 -1.75
CA LEU A 171 -9.02 -31.69 -2.84
C LEU A 171 -8.71 -30.95 -4.15
N GLY A 172 -8.52 -31.64 -5.25
CA GLY A 172 -8.31 -31.08 -6.59
C GLY A 172 -6.93 -30.41 -6.81
N VAL A 173 -6.10 -30.23 -5.78
CA VAL A 173 -4.78 -29.59 -5.92
C VAL A 173 -3.82 -30.33 -6.86
N PRO A 174 -3.81 -31.69 -6.93
CA PRO A 174 -3.03 -32.40 -7.95
C PRO A 174 -3.42 -32.04 -9.38
N ASP A 175 -4.68 -31.73 -9.62
CA ASP A 175 -5.16 -31.35 -10.95
C ASP A 175 -4.73 -29.92 -11.32
N VAL A 176 -4.56 -29.04 -10.33
CA VAL A 176 -3.91 -27.73 -10.54
C VAL A 176 -2.47 -27.87 -11.01
N LEU A 177 -1.69 -28.78 -10.41
CA LEU A 177 -0.30 -29.05 -10.85
C LEU A 177 -0.25 -29.56 -12.30
N GLU A 178 -1.18 -30.42 -12.70
CA GLU A 178 -1.28 -30.87 -14.09
C GLU A 178 -1.73 -29.74 -15.03
N ALA A 179 -2.69 -28.91 -14.61
CA ALA A 179 -3.14 -27.77 -15.39
C ALA A 179 -1.99 -26.76 -15.62
N ILE A 180 -1.16 -26.52 -14.62
CA ILE A 180 0.05 -25.68 -14.77
C ILE A 180 0.96 -26.22 -15.88
N VAL A 181 1.19 -27.53 -15.91
CA VAL A 181 2.07 -28.17 -16.90
C VAL A 181 1.45 -28.12 -18.31
N THR A 182 0.15 -28.41 -18.42
CA THR A 182 -0.53 -28.60 -19.71
C THR A 182 -1.05 -27.30 -20.33
N GLN A 183 -1.54 -26.36 -19.53
CA GLN A 183 -2.18 -25.14 -20.02
C GLN A 183 -1.21 -23.95 -20.06
N LEU A 184 -0.25 -23.85 -19.10
CA LEU A 184 0.67 -22.73 -19.11
C LEU A 184 1.83 -22.95 -20.08
N PRO A 185 2.26 -21.91 -20.82
CA PRO A 185 3.35 -22.03 -21.77
C PRO A 185 4.72 -22.09 -21.08
N ALA A 186 5.66 -22.75 -21.75
CA ALA A 186 7.08 -22.62 -21.43
C ALA A 186 7.59 -21.20 -21.74
N PRO A 187 8.75 -20.78 -21.19
CA PRO A 187 9.38 -19.50 -21.55
C PRO A 187 9.51 -19.34 -23.07
N ARG A 188 8.90 -18.26 -23.61
CA ARG A 188 8.71 -18.08 -25.07
C ARG A 188 10.01 -17.87 -25.83
N THR A 189 11.01 -17.23 -25.20
CA THR A 189 12.30 -16.89 -25.80
C THR A 189 13.44 -17.39 -24.94
N GLY A 190 14.63 -17.56 -25.52
CA GLY A 190 15.85 -17.84 -24.81
C GLY A 190 16.84 -18.66 -25.63
N ASP A 191 18.06 -18.17 -25.74
CA ASP A 191 19.19 -18.82 -26.40
C ASP A 191 20.41 -18.81 -25.48
N VAL A 192 20.89 -19.99 -25.13
CA VAL A 192 22.05 -20.23 -24.26
C VAL A 192 23.34 -19.60 -24.84
N ASN A 193 23.44 -19.50 -26.18
CA ASN A 193 24.62 -19.03 -26.88
C ASN A 193 24.70 -17.51 -27.03
N LYS A 194 23.60 -16.80 -26.79
CA LYS A 194 23.57 -15.34 -26.82
C LYS A 194 24.30 -14.72 -25.63
N PRO A 195 24.65 -13.43 -25.70
CA PRO A 195 25.08 -12.67 -24.53
C PRO A 195 24.06 -12.76 -23.41
N LEU A 196 24.54 -12.75 -22.16
CA LEU A 196 23.65 -12.71 -21.00
C LEU A 196 22.72 -11.51 -21.09
N LYS A 197 21.43 -11.77 -20.98
CA LYS A 197 20.37 -10.79 -20.86
C LYS A 197 19.42 -11.27 -19.77
N ALA A 198 19.47 -10.65 -18.61
CA ALA A 198 18.59 -11.00 -17.51
C ALA A 198 17.87 -9.77 -16.98
N MET A 199 16.63 -9.97 -16.53
CA MET A 199 15.81 -8.94 -15.93
C MET A 199 16.03 -8.93 -14.43
N LEU A 200 16.27 -7.76 -13.85
CA LEU A 200 16.26 -7.54 -12.42
C LEU A 200 14.80 -7.41 -11.97
N VAL A 201 14.28 -8.44 -11.33
CA VAL A 201 12.88 -8.51 -10.90
C VAL A 201 12.66 -7.78 -9.58
N ASP A 202 13.53 -8.04 -8.60
CA ASP A 202 13.50 -7.39 -7.29
C ASP A 202 14.89 -7.38 -6.64
N SER A 203 15.09 -6.56 -5.61
CA SER A 203 16.29 -6.55 -4.81
C SER A 203 15.99 -6.17 -3.36
N TRP A 204 16.74 -6.75 -2.43
CA TRP A 204 16.63 -6.42 -1.00
C TRP A 204 17.95 -6.60 -0.29
N TYR A 205 18.06 -6.01 0.86
CA TYR A 205 19.26 -6.11 1.69
C TYR A 205 19.10 -7.20 2.74
N ASP A 206 20.06 -8.10 2.79
CA ASP A 206 20.24 -9.10 3.84
C ASP A 206 21.47 -8.73 4.68
N SER A 207 21.36 -8.82 6.02
CA SER A 207 22.45 -8.42 6.93
C SER A 207 23.71 -9.28 6.82
N TYR A 208 23.61 -10.51 6.29
CA TYR A 208 24.70 -11.47 6.14
C TYR A 208 25.24 -11.56 4.71
N LEU A 209 24.35 -11.44 3.73
CA LEU A 209 24.67 -11.66 2.31
C LEU A 209 24.84 -10.34 1.52
N GLY A 210 24.51 -9.21 2.14
CA GLY A 210 24.42 -7.92 1.45
C GLY A 210 23.20 -7.82 0.55
N VAL A 211 23.31 -7.14 -0.57
CA VAL A 211 22.20 -7.01 -1.52
C VAL A 211 22.00 -8.32 -2.27
N ILE A 212 20.81 -8.89 -2.16
CA ILE A 212 20.33 -10.02 -2.93
C ILE A 212 19.50 -9.49 -4.09
N VAL A 213 19.78 -9.97 -5.29
CA VAL A 213 19.08 -9.56 -6.51
C VAL A 213 18.33 -10.76 -7.07
N LEU A 214 17.00 -10.65 -7.17
CA LEU A 214 16.15 -11.63 -7.85
C LEU A 214 16.22 -11.36 -9.35
N VAL A 215 16.56 -12.39 -10.12
CA VAL A 215 16.74 -12.27 -11.56
C VAL A 215 15.93 -13.30 -12.32
N ARG A 216 15.47 -12.91 -13.52
CA ARG A 216 14.99 -13.83 -14.55
C ARG A 216 15.92 -13.77 -15.74
N VAL A 217 16.50 -14.90 -16.09
CA VAL A 217 17.37 -15.00 -17.28
C VAL A 217 16.52 -15.12 -18.55
N ILE A 218 16.77 -14.23 -19.52
CA ILE A 218 16.08 -14.23 -20.81
C ILE A 218 16.96 -14.94 -21.85
N ASP A 219 18.21 -14.49 -22.04
CA ASP A 219 19.20 -15.08 -22.95
C ASP A 219 20.53 -15.30 -22.23
N GLY A 220 21.36 -16.20 -22.76
CA GLY A 220 22.68 -16.50 -22.20
C GLY A 220 22.62 -17.30 -20.90
N VAL A 221 23.70 -17.32 -20.16
CA VAL A 221 23.84 -18.05 -18.90
C VAL A 221 24.49 -17.17 -17.86
N LEU A 222 23.89 -17.12 -16.68
CA LEU A 222 24.41 -16.41 -15.51
C LEU A 222 25.18 -17.38 -14.61
N LYS A 223 26.46 -17.10 -14.33
CA LYS A 223 27.36 -18.00 -13.59
C LYS A 223 28.07 -17.30 -12.46
N LYS A 224 28.43 -18.08 -11.44
CA LYS A 224 29.32 -17.62 -10.38
C LYS A 224 30.68 -17.20 -10.95
N GLY A 225 31.25 -16.10 -10.43
CA GLY A 225 32.56 -15.55 -10.85
C GLY A 225 32.51 -14.71 -12.13
N GLN A 226 31.34 -14.60 -12.79
CA GLN A 226 31.15 -13.75 -13.96
C GLN A 226 31.04 -12.28 -13.50
N THR A 227 31.66 -11.36 -14.23
CA THR A 227 31.46 -9.93 -13.99
C THR A 227 30.23 -9.47 -14.76
N ILE A 228 29.23 -9.04 -14.06
CA ILE A 228 27.98 -8.49 -14.60
C ILE A 228 28.03 -6.96 -14.64
N ARG A 229 27.21 -6.40 -15.52
CA ARG A 229 26.97 -4.98 -15.65
C ARG A 229 25.48 -4.71 -15.60
N MET A 230 25.07 -3.78 -14.75
CA MET A 230 23.74 -3.19 -14.74
C MET A 230 23.68 -2.17 -15.89
N MET A 231 22.79 -2.34 -16.85
CA MET A 231 22.80 -1.50 -18.04
C MET A 231 22.27 -0.09 -17.77
N GLY A 232 21.29 0.06 -16.88
CA GLY A 232 20.68 1.35 -16.54
C GLY A 232 21.56 2.22 -15.67
N THR A 233 22.24 1.64 -14.67
CA THR A 233 23.13 2.38 -13.77
C THR A 233 24.59 2.37 -14.22
N GLY A 234 24.98 1.41 -15.08
CA GLY A 234 26.36 1.21 -15.51
C GLY A 234 27.25 0.53 -14.47
N ALA A 235 26.72 0.21 -13.30
CA ALA A 235 27.46 -0.43 -12.20
C ALA A 235 27.91 -1.85 -12.57
N LYS A 236 29.11 -2.24 -12.12
CA LYS A 236 29.74 -3.52 -12.45
C LYS A 236 30.09 -4.27 -11.18
N TYR A 237 29.72 -5.55 -11.13
CA TYR A 237 29.94 -6.37 -9.97
C TYR A 237 30.34 -7.80 -10.34
N PRO A 238 31.27 -8.45 -9.60
CA PRO A 238 31.53 -9.88 -9.72
C PRO A 238 30.42 -10.66 -9.00
N VAL A 239 29.84 -11.64 -9.68
CA VAL A 239 28.84 -12.55 -9.09
C VAL A 239 29.53 -13.50 -8.12
N GLU A 240 29.18 -13.43 -6.84
CA GLU A 240 29.74 -14.29 -5.79
C GLU A 240 28.96 -15.58 -5.63
N ARG A 241 27.62 -15.48 -5.68
CA ARG A 241 26.72 -16.62 -5.54
C ARG A 241 25.61 -16.54 -6.55
N VAL A 242 25.21 -17.70 -7.05
CA VAL A 242 24.01 -17.90 -7.86
C VAL A 242 23.17 -18.94 -7.12
N GLY A 243 21.86 -18.76 -7.07
CA GLY A 243 21.00 -19.70 -6.35
C GLY A 243 19.52 -19.56 -6.71
N VAL A 244 18.74 -20.42 -6.07
CA VAL A 244 17.28 -20.50 -6.20
C VAL A 244 16.63 -20.63 -4.83
N PHE A 245 15.35 -20.32 -4.73
CA PHE A 245 14.56 -20.48 -3.51
C PHE A 245 13.72 -21.76 -3.60
N THR A 246 13.91 -22.72 -2.67
CA THR A 246 13.21 -24.03 -2.68
C THR A 246 12.59 -24.45 -1.33
N PRO A 247 11.80 -23.70 -0.62
CA PRO A 247 11.69 -22.29 -0.25
C PRO A 247 12.95 -21.69 0.39
N LYS A 248 13.86 -22.54 0.92
CA LYS A 248 15.16 -22.10 1.44
C LYS A 248 16.10 -21.75 0.29
N MET A 249 17.03 -20.85 0.53
CA MET A 249 18.08 -20.52 -0.43
C MET A 249 18.97 -21.73 -0.71
N VAL A 250 19.06 -22.13 -1.97
CA VAL A 250 19.96 -23.20 -2.43
C VAL A 250 20.88 -22.63 -3.50
N GLN A 251 22.20 -22.83 -3.35
CA GLN A 251 23.17 -22.44 -4.37
C GLN A 251 23.13 -23.40 -5.55
N VAL A 252 23.23 -22.83 -6.76
CA VAL A 252 23.37 -23.57 -8.01
C VAL A 252 24.60 -23.04 -8.77
N ASP A 253 25.09 -23.82 -9.74
CA ASP A 253 26.26 -23.43 -10.51
C ASP A 253 25.97 -22.32 -11.52
N ASP A 254 24.80 -22.39 -12.13
CA ASP A 254 24.37 -21.45 -13.17
C ASP A 254 22.84 -21.33 -13.23
N LEU A 255 22.37 -20.28 -13.93
CA LEU A 255 20.98 -20.08 -14.34
C LEU A 255 20.95 -19.87 -15.84
N GLY A 256 20.16 -20.68 -16.55
CA GLY A 256 19.95 -20.60 -18.00
C GLY A 256 18.68 -19.81 -18.38
N PRO A 257 18.43 -19.70 -19.70
CA PRO A 257 17.26 -19.00 -20.22
C PRO A 257 15.95 -19.54 -19.66
N GLY A 258 15.06 -18.65 -19.23
CA GLY A 258 13.76 -18.98 -18.63
C GLY A 258 13.82 -19.22 -17.12
N GLU A 259 14.99 -19.41 -16.53
CA GLU A 259 15.11 -19.65 -15.10
C GLU A 259 15.00 -18.38 -14.27
N ILE A 260 14.36 -18.53 -13.11
CA ILE A 260 14.28 -17.51 -12.05
C ILE A 260 15.17 -17.95 -10.89
N GLY A 261 15.99 -17.03 -10.38
CA GLY A 261 16.87 -17.28 -9.25
C GLY A 261 17.42 -15.99 -8.66
N PHE A 262 18.37 -16.10 -7.78
CA PHE A 262 19.00 -14.94 -7.15
C PHE A 262 20.52 -14.93 -7.36
N ILE A 263 21.07 -13.73 -7.26
CA ILE A 263 22.53 -13.53 -7.19
C ILE A 263 22.89 -12.66 -5.99
N THR A 264 24.12 -12.86 -5.49
CA THR A 264 24.82 -11.91 -4.62
C THR A 264 26.13 -11.50 -5.29
N ALA A 265 26.49 -10.22 -5.23
CA ALA A 265 27.60 -9.68 -5.99
C ALA A 265 28.34 -8.54 -5.25
N SER A 266 28.43 -8.59 -3.91
CA SER A 266 29.05 -7.54 -3.08
C SER A 266 28.54 -6.11 -3.39
N ILE A 267 27.29 -6.00 -3.76
CA ILE A 267 26.64 -4.71 -4.06
C ILE A 267 26.47 -3.96 -2.73
N LYS A 268 27.03 -2.76 -2.65
CA LYS A 268 27.02 -1.96 -1.43
C LYS A 268 25.81 -1.05 -1.33
N GLU A 269 25.30 -0.59 -2.46
CA GLU A 269 24.20 0.35 -2.54
C GLU A 269 23.02 -0.24 -3.33
N VAL A 270 21.85 -0.34 -2.71
CA VAL A 270 20.64 -0.81 -3.39
C VAL A 270 20.28 0.11 -4.57
N ALA A 271 20.67 1.37 -4.52
CA ALA A 271 20.49 2.32 -5.61
C ALA A 271 21.10 1.85 -6.94
N ASP A 272 22.14 1.01 -6.89
CA ASP A 272 22.77 0.42 -8.07
C ASP A 272 21.96 -0.75 -8.67
N THR A 273 21.00 -1.30 -7.91
CA THR A 273 20.12 -2.41 -8.34
C THR A 273 18.70 -1.88 -8.62
N ARG A 274 18.60 -1.08 -9.68
CA ARG A 274 17.30 -0.52 -10.07
C ARG A 274 16.38 -1.64 -10.56
N VAL A 275 15.23 -1.79 -9.93
CA VAL A 275 14.23 -2.80 -10.33
C VAL A 275 13.78 -2.54 -11.77
N GLY A 276 13.75 -3.62 -12.57
CA GLY A 276 13.49 -3.55 -14.02
C GLY A 276 14.71 -3.30 -14.88
N ASP A 277 15.91 -3.10 -14.27
CA ASP A 277 17.15 -2.95 -15.04
C ASP A 277 17.52 -4.26 -15.76
N THR A 278 18.34 -4.13 -16.78
CA THR A 278 18.89 -5.26 -17.54
C THR A 278 20.29 -5.58 -17.04
N ILE A 279 20.47 -6.83 -16.66
CA ILE A 279 21.77 -7.37 -16.29
C ILE A 279 22.40 -8.08 -17.48
N THR A 280 23.62 -7.71 -17.80
CA THR A 280 24.40 -8.32 -18.89
C THR A 280 25.81 -8.70 -18.44
N GLU A 281 26.51 -9.49 -19.23
CA GLU A 281 27.93 -9.80 -19.02
C GLU A 281 28.82 -8.65 -19.48
N GLU A 282 29.79 -8.23 -18.67
CA GLU A 282 30.68 -7.12 -18.99
C GLU A 282 31.55 -7.40 -20.23
N ARG A 283 32.01 -8.64 -20.41
CA ARG A 283 32.89 -9.01 -21.53
C ARG A 283 32.18 -9.11 -22.86
N ARG A 284 30.92 -9.48 -22.85
CA ARG A 284 30.05 -9.66 -24.01
C ARG A 284 28.65 -9.12 -23.72
N PRO A 285 28.49 -7.80 -23.66
CA PRO A 285 27.21 -7.20 -23.32
C PRO A 285 26.15 -7.45 -24.39
N CYS A 286 24.89 -7.55 -23.96
CA CYS A 286 23.77 -7.52 -24.91
C CYS A 286 23.59 -6.09 -25.46
N GLU A 287 23.06 -6.00 -26.68
CA GLU A 287 22.92 -4.71 -27.38
C GLU A 287 21.72 -3.91 -26.87
N GLU A 288 20.63 -4.57 -26.53
CA GLU A 288 19.35 -3.94 -26.17
C GLU A 288 18.99 -4.18 -24.71
N MET A 289 18.58 -3.12 -24.04
CA MET A 289 17.97 -3.21 -22.71
C MET A 289 16.53 -3.75 -22.81
N LEU A 290 16.09 -4.44 -21.77
CA LEU A 290 14.68 -4.72 -21.57
C LEU A 290 13.90 -3.42 -21.29
N PRO A 291 12.61 -3.36 -21.60
CA PRO A 291 11.81 -2.13 -21.44
C PRO A 291 11.79 -1.59 -19.99
N GLY A 292 12.14 -2.43 -19.01
CA GLY A 292 12.16 -2.05 -17.61
C GLY A 292 10.76 -1.81 -17.02
N PHE A 293 10.72 -1.26 -15.80
CA PHE A 293 9.47 -0.89 -15.13
C PHE A 293 9.39 0.62 -14.95
N LYS A 294 8.18 1.15 -15.02
CA LYS A 294 7.95 2.53 -14.62
C LYS A 294 8.23 2.65 -13.12
N PRO A 295 8.92 3.71 -12.66
CA PRO A 295 9.12 3.91 -11.23
C PRO A 295 7.78 3.97 -10.49
N ALA A 296 7.73 3.36 -9.30
CA ALA A 296 6.60 3.54 -8.40
C ALA A 296 6.46 5.01 -8.04
N GLN A 297 5.26 5.56 -8.20
CA GLN A 297 4.99 6.94 -7.82
C GLN A 297 4.12 6.94 -6.57
N PRO A 298 4.60 7.55 -5.47
CA PRO A 298 3.79 7.72 -4.29
C PRO A 298 2.56 8.59 -4.58
N VAL A 299 1.43 8.19 -4.04
CA VAL A 299 0.14 8.91 -4.20
C VAL A 299 -0.38 9.47 -2.88
N VAL A 300 0.05 8.91 -1.75
CA VAL A 300 -0.31 9.33 -0.40
C VAL A 300 0.92 9.82 0.32
N PHE A 301 0.83 10.97 0.96
CA PHE A 301 1.93 11.60 1.70
C PHE A 301 1.51 11.90 3.13
N CYS A 302 2.39 11.60 4.09
CA CYS A 302 2.23 12.09 5.45
C CYS A 302 3.59 12.40 6.09
N GLY A 303 3.59 13.22 7.14
CA GLY A 303 4.75 13.41 7.99
C GLY A 303 4.81 12.32 9.05
N LEU A 304 5.97 11.70 9.25
CA LEU A 304 6.26 10.79 10.36
C LEU A 304 7.24 11.46 11.31
N PHE A 305 6.84 11.60 12.56
CA PHE A 305 7.62 12.28 13.61
C PHE A 305 7.80 11.33 14.79
N PRO A 306 8.99 11.27 15.42
CA PRO A 306 9.16 10.50 16.64
C PRO A 306 8.42 11.20 17.80
N ILE A 307 7.88 10.41 18.72
CA ILE A 307 7.25 10.96 19.94
C ILE A 307 8.31 11.64 20.81
N ASP A 308 9.46 11.00 21.00
CA ASP A 308 10.61 11.62 21.66
C ASP A 308 11.57 12.21 20.62
N ALA A 309 11.91 13.49 20.75
CA ALA A 309 12.86 14.15 19.85
C ALA A 309 14.26 13.50 19.86
N ALA A 310 14.62 12.77 20.92
CA ALA A 310 15.87 12.03 21.01
C ALA A 310 15.95 10.86 20.02
N ASP A 311 14.81 10.30 19.61
CA ASP A 311 14.72 9.15 18.70
C ASP A 311 14.83 9.54 17.21
N PHE A 312 15.07 10.82 16.90
CA PHE A 312 15.14 11.30 15.51
C PHE A 312 16.25 10.62 14.68
N ASP A 313 17.43 10.44 15.26
CA ASP A 313 18.55 9.79 14.55
C ASP A 313 18.28 8.28 14.36
N ASP A 314 17.62 7.64 15.32
CA ASP A 314 17.20 6.24 15.20
C ASP A 314 16.10 6.09 14.13
N LEU A 315 15.15 7.03 14.07
CA LEU A 315 14.16 7.08 13.00
C LEU A 315 14.82 7.25 11.62
N ARG A 316 15.81 8.13 11.49
CA ARG A 316 16.57 8.31 10.24
C ARG A 316 17.25 7.00 9.81
N ALA A 317 17.89 6.31 10.74
CA ALA A 317 18.55 5.04 10.47
C ALA A 317 17.56 3.95 10.05
N ALA A 318 16.41 3.87 10.74
CA ALA A 318 15.33 2.93 10.43
C ALA A 318 14.72 3.19 9.05
N MET A 319 14.42 4.45 8.71
CA MET A 319 13.94 4.84 7.39
C MET A 319 14.91 4.43 6.27
N GLY A 320 16.21 4.64 6.48
CA GLY A 320 17.25 4.21 5.55
C GLY A 320 17.23 2.69 5.33
N LYS A 321 17.12 1.90 6.40
CA LYS A 321 17.04 0.43 6.32
C LYS A 321 15.75 -0.05 5.64
N LEU A 322 14.61 0.56 5.94
CA LEU A 322 13.35 0.20 5.28
C LEU A 322 13.40 0.46 3.77
N ARG A 323 13.94 1.61 3.36
CA ARG A 323 14.09 1.95 1.93
C ARG A 323 14.95 0.96 1.15
N LEU A 324 15.91 0.29 1.82
CA LEU A 324 16.71 -0.79 1.20
C LEU A 324 15.84 -1.99 0.81
N ASN A 325 14.74 -2.22 1.53
CA ASN A 325 13.86 -3.37 1.35
C ASN A 325 12.55 -3.03 0.66
N ASP A 326 12.26 -1.73 0.51
CA ASP A 326 11.06 -1.22 -0.15
C ASP A 326 11.41 -0.01 -1.02
N ALA A 327 11.63 -0.28 -2.31
CA ALA A 327 12.02 0.75 -3.28
C ALA A 327 10.87 1.71 -3.64
N SER A 328 9.63 1.38 -3.27
CA SER A 328 8.45 2.22 -3.50
C SER A 328 8.25 3.29 -2.43
N PHE A 329 8.95 3.16 -1.30
CA PHE A 329 8.90 4.09 -0.18
C PHE A 329 9.88 5.25 -0.38
N SER A 330 9.39 6.49 -0.32
CA SER A 330 10.19 7.71 -0.41
C SER A 330 10.06 8.55 0.85
N PHE A 331 11.13 9.24 1.23
CA PHE A 331 11.09 10.15 2.37
C PHE A 331 12.09 11.31 2.22
N GLU A 332 11.71 12.46 2.79
CA GLU A 332 12.50 13.68 2.85
C GLU A 332 12.43 14.26 4.26
N MET A 333 13.46 15.00 4.69
CA MET A 333 13.43 15.65 6.00
C MET A 333 12.33 16.71 6.04
N GLU A 334 11.56 16.71 7.10
CA GLU A 334 10.51 17.71 7.38
C GLU A 334 10.69 18.27 8.79
N THR A 335 10.37 19.55 8.94
CA THR A 335 10.37 20.21 10.25
C THR A 335 9.00 20.81 10.51
N SER A 336 8.40 20.47 11.63
CA SER A 336 7.15 21.04 12.11
C SER A 336 7.41 21.91 13.35
N ALA A 337 6.80 23.09 13.39
CA ALA A 337 6.87 23.96 14.57
C ALA A 337 6.25 23.31 15.82
N ALA A 338 5.27 22.42 15.62
CA ALA A 338 4.56 21.71 16.68
C ALA A 338 5.20 20.36 17.07
N LEU A 339 5.78 19.62 16.10
CA LEU A 339 6.23 18.24 16.28
C LEU A 339 7.76 18.09 16.23
N GLY A 340 8.51 19.14 15.88
CA GLY A 340 9.96 19.12 15.75
C GLY A 340 10.44 18.54 14.42
N PHE A 341 11.54 17.76 14.46
CA PHE A 341 12.13 17.14 13.28
C PHE A 341 11.49 15.78 12.99
N GLY A 342 11.23 15.50 11.72
CA GLY A 342 10.66 14.26 11.23
C GLY A 342 10.93 14.08 9.75
N PHE A 343 10.11 13.25 9.10
CA PHE A 343 10.23 12.97 7.68
C PHE A 343 8.87 13.09 6.99
N ARG A 344 8.85 13.75 5.85
CA ARG A 344 7.77 13.68 4.88
C ARG A 344 7.94 12.40 4.07
N CYS A 345 6.96 11.53 4.14
CA CYS A 345 7.01 10.21 3.53
C CYS A 345 5.96 10.08 2.43
N GLY A 346 6.33 9.42 1.34
CA GLY A 346 5.45 9.09 0.24
C GLY A 346 5.18 7.59 0.16
N PHE A 347 3.92 7.20 -0.02
CA PHE A 347 3.40 5.84 0.01
C PHE A 347 2.55 5.55 -1.21
N LEU A 348 2.46 4.27 -1.60
CA LEU A 348 1.62 3.82 -2.72
C LEU A 348 0.12 3.90 -2.42
N GLY A 349 -0.25 3.84 -1.15
CA GLY A 349 -1.63 3.92 -0.67
C GLY A 349 -1.69 3.92 0.85
N LEU A 350 -2.89 3.82 1.41
CA LEU A 350 -3.12 3.84 2.85
C LEU A 350 -2.62 2.58 3.55
N LEU A 351 -2.87 1.41 2.96
CA LEU A 351 -2.40 0.15 3.53
C LEU A 351 -0.87 0.11 3.56
N HIS A 352 -0.22 0.63 2.51
CA HIS A 352 1.24 0.75 2.48
C HIS A 352 1.75 1.68 3.60
N LEU A 353 1.09 2.83 3.85
CA LEU A 353 1.40 3.72 4.97
C LEU A 353 1.29 3.02 6.32
N GLU A 354 0.18 2.33 6.56
CA GLU A 354 -0.04 1.59 7.82
C GLU A 354 1.03 0.52 8.06
N ILE A 355 1.39 -0.22 7.01
CA ILE A 355 2.41 -1.27 7.08
C ILE A 355 3.78 -0.68 7.40
N ILE A 356 4.19 0.38 6.72
CA ILE A 356 5.47 1.04 6.97
C ILE A 356 5.52 1.59 8.39
N GLN A 357 4.45 2.24 8.87
CA GLN A 357 4.38 2.73 10.24
C GLN A 357 4.49 1.57 11.25
N GLU A 358 3.72 0.50 11.07
CA GLU A 358 3.74 -0.66 11.96
C GLU A 358 5.10 -1.38 11.95
N ARG A 359 5.78 -1.44 10.81
CA ARG A 359 7.15 -1.96 10.71
C ARG A 359 8.15 -1.09 11.47
N LEU A 360 8.07 0.24 11.35
CA LEU A 360 8.92 1.15 12.12
C LEU A 360 8.70 0.98 13.63
N GLU A 361 7.46 0.83 14.07
CA GLU A 361 7.11 0.62 15.47
C GLU A 361 7.62 -0.74 15.99
N ARG A 362 7.39 -1.84 15.24
CA ARG A 362 7.71 -3.20 15.69
C ARG A 362 9.17 -3.63 15.46
N GLU A 363 9.71 -3.37 14.26
CA GLU A 363 11.06 -3.83 13.90
C GLU A 363 12.15 -2.94 14.51
N PHE A 364 11.86 -1.64 14.72
CA PHE A 364 12.84 -0.66 15.21
C PHE A 364 12.47 -0.06 16.57
N ASN A 365 11.36 -0.49 17.18
CA ASN A 365 10.90 -0.04 18.50
C ASN A 365 10.78 1.50 18.60
N LEU A 366 10.19 2.12 17.58
CA LEU A 366 9.99 3.56 17.48
C LEU A 366 8.52 3.91 17.75
N ASP A 367 8.27 4.86 18.64
CA ASP A 367 6.95 5.43 18.84
C ASP A 367 6.76 6.65 17.94
N LEU A 368 5.79 6.60 17.01
CA LEU A 368 5.65 7.58 15.94
C LEU A 368 4.30 8.33 15.96
N ILE A 369 4.36 9.57 15.51
CA ILE A 369 3.19 10.40 15.17
C ILE A 369 3.12 10.51 13.65
N ALA A 370 2.02 10.05 13.05
CA ALA A 370 1.71 10.30 11.65
C ALA A 370 0.82 11.55 11.55
N THR A 371 1.15 12.48 10.66
CA THR A 371 0.25 13.59 10.31
C THR A 371 -0.91 13.07 9.45
N ALA A 372 -1.95 13.91 9.26
CA ALA A 372 -3.04 13.55 8.36
C ALA A 372 -2.49 13.21 6.97
N PRO A 373 -2.90 12.07 6.38
CA PRO A 373 -2.49 11.74 5.03
C PRO A 373 -3.00 12.80 4.05
N SER A 374 -2.22 13.13 3.06
CA SER A 374 -2.53 14.10 2.02
C SER A 374 -2.11 13.59 0.66
N VAL A 375 -2.69 14.18 -0.39
CA VAL A 375 -2.29 13.92 -1.78
C VAL A 375 -1.41 15.05 -2.29
N VAL A 376 -0.76 14.84 -3.43
CA VAL A 376 -0.05 15.94 -4.12
C VAL A 376 -1.07 16.76 -4.89
N TYR A 377 -1.04 18.08 -4.72
CA TYR A 377 -1.86 19.01 -5.47
C TYR A 377 -1.01 19.72 -6.51
N ARG A 378 -1.61 20.10 -7.63
CA ARG A 378 -0.99 20.98 -8.62
C ARG A 378 -1.57 22.37 -8.52
N MET A 379 -0.70 23.36 -8.35
CA MET A 379 -1.09 24.77 -8.31
C MET A 379 -0.68 25.43 -9.62
N ASN A 380 -1.64 25.92 -10.36
CA ASN A 380 -1.43 26.77 -11.51
C ASN A 380 -1.23 28.20 -11.01
N MET A 381 -0.05 28.76 -11.19
CA MET A 381 0.29 30.07 -10.69
C MET A 381 -0.10 31.16 -11.72
N ASN A 382 -0.33 32.39 -11.26
CA ASN A 382 -0.66 33.53 -12.13
C ASN A 382 0.45 33.89 -13.14
N ASP A 383 1.69 33.46 -12.89
CA ASP A 383 2.84 33.64 -13.79
C ASP A 383 2.92 32.56 -14.89
N GLY A 384 1.96 31.62 -14.91
CA GLY A 384 1.91 30.50 -15.84
C GLY A 384 2.74 29.29 -15.44
N SER A 385 3.46 29.33 -14.29
CA SER A 385 4.17 28.17 -13.76
C SER A 385 3.22 27.21 -13.06
N VAL A 386 3.54 25.90 -13.13
CA VAL A 386 2.84 24.85 -12.37
C VAL A 386 3.74 24.41 -11.22
N LYS A 387 3.23 24.41 -10.00
CA LYS A 387 3.94 23.95 -8.81
C LYS A 387 3.19 22.83 -8.13
N GLU A 388 3.92 21.80 -7.73
CA GLU A 388 3.37 20.73 -6.90
C GLU A 388 3.37 21.15 -5.43
N LEU A 389 2.28 20.88 -4.74
CA LEU A 389 2.13 21.11 -3.31
C LEU A 389 1.99 19.77 -2.59
N HIS A 390 3.02 19.40 -1.87
CA HIS A 390 3.06 18.17 -1.08
C HIS A 390 2.55 18.39 0.35
N ASN A 391 2.85 19.52 0.96
CA ASN A 391 2.42 19.88 2.31
C ASN A 391 1.48 21.09 2.27
N PRO A 392 0.23 20.98 2.77
CA PRO A 392 -0.68 22.13 2.85
C PRO A 392 -0.13 23.35 3.64
N ALA A 393 0.80 23.11 4.57
CA ALA A 393 1.43 24.20 5.32
C ALA A 393 2.24 25.15 4.42
N ASP A 394 2.87 24.62 3.36
CA ASP A 394 3.74 25.34 2.43
C ASP A 394 2.99 26.06 1.30
N MET A 395 1.66 26.06 1.35
CA MET A 395 0.82 26.72 0.34
C MET A 395 1.19 28.21 0.26
N PRO A 396 1.57 28.72 -0.92
CA PRO A 396 1.84 30.13 -1.13
C PRO A 396 0.57 30.98 -0.96
N ASP A 397 0.75 32.30 -0.97
CA ASP A 397 -0.36 33.23 -0.89
C ASP A 397 -1.38 32.96 -2.01
N ILE A 398 -2.64 32.82 -1.64
CA ILE A 398 -3.75 32.48 -2.55
C ILE A 398 -3.88 33.47 -3.71
N VAL A 399 -3.45 34.73 -3.52
CA VAL A 399 -3.45 35.78 -4.56
C VAL A 399 -2.54 35.42 -5.74
N LYS A 400 -1.53 34.57 -5.53
CA LYS A 400 -0.58 34.15 -6.58
C LYS A 400 -1.04 32.91 -7.35
N ILE A 401 -2.12 32.26 -6.89
CA ILE A 401 -2.61 31.00 -7.43
C ILE A 401 -3.79 31.29 -8.34
N SER A 402 -3.77 30.79 -9.57
CA SER A 402 -4.87 30.86 -10.54
C SER A 402 -5.91 29.77 -10.27
N SER A 403 -5.46 28.52 -10.17
CA SER A 403 -6.29 27.37 -9.83
C SER A 403 -5.51 26.29 -9.11
N ILE A 404 -6.22 25.40 -8.42
CA ILE A 404 -5.66 24.24 -7.74
C ILE A 404 -6.30 22.99 -8.30
N GLU A 405 -5.48 22.02 -8.69
CA GLU A 405 -5.91 20.74 -9.20
C GLU A 405 -5.62 19.65 -8.16
N GLU A 406 -6.54 18.70 -8.04
CA GLU A 406 -6.42 17.52 -7.19
C GLU A 406 -6.44 16.23 -8.02
N PRO A 407 -5.74 15.16 -7.59
CA PRO A 407 -5.78 13.89 -8.28
C PRO A 407 -7.13 13.20 -8.09
N TRP A 408 -7.64 12.60 -9.16
CA TRP A 408 -8.87 11.82 -9.16
C TRP A 408 -8.57 10.34 -9.37
N ILE A 409 -9.49 9.51 -8.94
CA ILE A 409 -9.47 8.06 -9.16
C ILE A 409 -10.77 7.61 -9.79
N ARG A 410 -10.70 6.55 -10.58
CA ARG A 410 -11.86 5.77 -10.99
C ARG A 410 -11.98 4.57 -10.09
N ALA A 411 -12.96 4.58 -9.24
CA ALA A 411 -13.24 3.54 -8.26
C ALA A 411 -14.26 2.54 -8.78
N THR A 412 -14.00 1.24 -8.61
CA THR A 412 -14.94 0.15 -8.86
C THR A 412 -15.30 -0.49 -7.53
N ILE A 413 -16.58 -0.50 -7.20
CA ILE A 413 -17.12 -1.06 -5.97
C ILE A 413 -18.07 -2.19 -6.33
N MET A 414 -17.82 -3.39 -5.80
CA MET A 414 -18.75 -4.51 -5.92
C MET A 414 -19.41 -4.79 -4.58
N THR A 415 -20.73 -4.91 -4.55
CA THR A 415 -21.50 -5.05 -3.32
C THR A 415 -22.79 -5.84 -3.55
N PRO A 416 -23.29 -6.57 -2.53
CA PRO A 416 -24.68 -7.05 -2.56
C PRO A 416 -25.66 -5.88 -2.68
N ASP A 417 -26.77 -6.11 -3.36
CA ASP A 417 -27.78 -5.06 -3.65
C ASP A 417 -28.34 -4.39 -2.39
N ASP A 418 -28.43 -5.11 -1.29
CA ASP A 418 -28.91 -4.62 0.01
C ASP A 418 -28.12 -3.39 0.53
N TYR A 419 -26.86 -3.24 0.16
CA TYR A 419 -25.99 -2.15 0.61
C TYR A 419 -25.79 -1.05 -0.44
N LEU A 420 -26.29 -1.26 -1.66
CA LEU A 420 -26.08 -0.35 -2.79
C LEU A 420 -26.47 1.08 -2.48
N GLY A 421 -27.67 1.31 -1.92
CA GLY A 421 -28.16 2.64 -1.61
C GLY A 421 -27.26 3.44 -0.67
N ALA A 422 -26.79 2.80 0.39
CA ALA A 422 -25.90 3.44 1.38
C ALA A 422 -24.49 3.72 0.80
N ILE A 423 -24.02 2.89 -0.13
CA ILE A 423 -22.73 3.08 -0.83
C ILE A 423 -22.83 4.25 -1.83
N LEU A 424 -23.94 4.35 -2.57
CA LEU A 424 -24.18 5.49 -3.46
C LEU A 424 -24.20 6.82 -2.68
N GLU A 425 -24.87 6.85 -1.51
CA GLU A 425 -24.88 8.01 -0.62
C GLU A 425 -23.46 8.34 -0.13
N LEU A 426 -22.68 7.36 0.30
CA LEU A 426 -21.29 7.56 0.70
C LEU A 426 -20.47 8.18 -0.43
N CYS A 427 -20.56 7.66 -1.65
CA CYS A 427 -19.83 8.20 -2.81
C CYS A 427 -20.23 9.64 -3.12
N GLN A 428 -21.52 9.97 -3.04
CA GLN A 428 -22.02 11.34 -3.24
C GLN A 428 -21.53 12.30 -2.14
N GLU A 429 -21.52 11.88 -0.87
CA GLU A 429 -20.94 12.67 0.23
C GLU A 429 -19.46 12.99 -0.02
N ARG A 430 -18.75 12.14 -0.76
CA ARG A 430 -17.32 12.28 -1.11
C ARG A 430 -17.12 12.97 -2.47
N ARG A 431 -18.07 13.73 -2.94
CA ARG A 431 -18.01 14.45 -4.23
C ARG A 431 -17.87 13.53 -5.44
N GLY A 432 -18.26 12.27 -5.31
CA GLY A 432 -18.15 11.28 -6.38
C GLY A 432 -19.11 11.56 -7.53
N ILE A 433 -18.65 11.25 -8.73
CA ILE A 433 -19.42 11.31 -9.97
C ILE A 433 -19.66 9.87 -10.41
N GLN A 434 -20.93 9.46 -10.45
CA GLN A 434 -21.28 8.11 -10.91
C GLN A 434 -21.03 7.99 -12.42
N VAL A 435 -20.21 7.01 -12.80
CA VAL A 435 -19.87 6.71 -14.19
C VAL A 435 -20.75 5.57 -14.72
N GLY A 436 -21.00 4.54 -13.89
CA GLY A 436 -21.80 3.39 -14.30
C GLY A 436 -22.33 2.60 -13.12
N LEU A 437 -23.35 1.81 -13.43
CA LEU A 437 -23.90 0.78 -12.55
C LEU A 437 -24.26 -0.41 -13.42
N SER A 438 -23.71 -1.56 -13.11
CA SER A 438 -24.03 -2.83 -13.74
C SER A 438 -24.20 -3.92 -12.68
N TYR A 439 -24.73 -5.04 -13.08
CA TYR A 439 -24.92 -6.18 -12.18
C TYR A 439 -24.08 -7.35 -12.67
N VAL A 440 -23.39 -7.98 -11.74
CA VAL A 440 -22.60 -9.18 -11.94
C VAL A 440 -23.24 -10.29 -11.11
N GLY A 441 -24.10 -11.09 -11.74
CA GLY A 441 -24.96 -12.02 -11.02
C GLY A 441 -25.88 -11.27 -10.03
N THR A 442 -25.76 -11.58 -8.74
CA THR A 442 -26.56 -10.97 -7.67
C THR A 442 -25.88 -9.75 -7.02
N ARG A 443 -24.73 -9.31 -7.51
CA ARG A 443 -23.97 -8.18 -6.95
C ARG A 443 -24.02 -6.97 -7.88
N ALA A 444 -24.16 -5.81 -7.29
CA ALA A 444 -24.04 -4.55 -8.00
C ALA A 444 -22.56 -4.19 -8.16
N MET A 445 -22.15 -3.83 -9.36
CA MET A 445 -20.85 -3.23 -9.66
C MET A 445 -21.06 -1.75 -9.99
N VAL A 446 -20.53 -0.89 -9.14
CA VAL A 446 -20.68 0.56 -9.26
C VAL A 446 -19.34 1.18 -9.60
N THR A 447 -19.32 2.04 -10.61
CA THR A 447 -18.13 2.80 -11.00
C THR A 447 -18.33 4.26 -10.69
N TYR A 448 -17.41 4.84 -9.93
CA TYR A 448 -17.39 6.25 -9.53
C TYR A 448 -16.05 6.90 -9.84
N ASP A 449 -16.08 8.13 -10.33
CA ASP A 449 -14.93 9.00 -10.30
C ASP A 449 -14.96 9.78 -8.98
N LEU A 450 -13.87 9.67 -8.19
CA LEU A 450 -13.75 10.25 -6.85
C LEU A 450 -12.44 11.04 -6.73
N PRO A 451 -12.45 12.20 -6.03
CA PRO A 451 -11.19 12.84 -5.64
C PRO A 451 -10.43 11.96 -4.67
N LEU A 452 -9.15 11.69 -4.96
CA LEU A 452 -8.34 10.80 -4.13
C LEU A 452 -8.26 11.27 -2.67
N ASN A 453 -8.19 12.58 -2.44
CA ASN A 453 -8.15 13.16 -1.10
C ASN A 453 -9.39 12.82 -0.24
N GLU A 454 -10.56 12.60 -0.85
CA GLU A 454 -11.77 12.21 -0.12
C GLU A 454 -11.79 10.70 0.22
N VAL A 455 -10.97 9.92 -0.46
CA VAL A 455 -10.85 8.47 -0.25
C VAL A 455 -9.81 8.16 0.82
N VAL A 456 -8.70 8.89 0.82
CA VAL A 456 -7.52 8.67 1.68
C VAL A 456 -7.83 8.79 3.18
N PHE A 457 -8.89 9.47 3.61
CA PHE A 457 -9.13 9.67 5.05
C PHE A 457 -9.84 8.49 5.74
N ASP A 458 -11.05 8.16 5.33
CA ASP A 458 -11.90 7.20 6.06
C ASP A 458 -12.90 6.47 5.16
N PHE A 459 -12.77 6.63 3.84
CA PHE A 459 -13.72 6.07 2.88
C PHE A 459 -13.80 4.55 2.97
N TYR A 460 -12.63 3.89 3.02
CA TYR A 460 -12.56 2.43 3.07
C TYR A 460 -13.16 1.84 4.34
N ASP A 461 -12.88 2.46 5.49
CA ASP A 461 -13.45 2.03 6.77
C ASP A 461 -14.97 2.21 6.81
N ARG A 462 -15.44 3.33 6.27
CA ARG A 462 -16.89 3.57 6.14
C ARG A 462 -17.54 2.60 5.17
N LEU A 463 -16.89 2.33 4.04
CA LEU A 463 -17.38 1.37 3.05
C LEU A 463 -17.52 -0.03 3.68
N LYS A 464 -16.49 -0.50 4.39
CA LYS A 464 -16.52 -1.76 5.13
C LYS A 464 -17.63 -1.77 6.19
N SER A 465 -17.74 -0.71 6.98
CA SER A 465 -18.75 -0.62 8.03
C SER A 465 -20.18 -0.66 7.49
N ILE A 466 -20.48 0.13 6.44
CA ILE A 466 -21.79 0.19 5.80
C ILE A 466 -22.17 -1.14 5.17
N SER A 467 -21.24 -1.79 4.51
CA SER A 467 -21.46 -3.07 3.82
C SER A 467 -21.26 -4.29 4.71
N LYS A 468 -20.96 -4.11 5.99
CA LYS A 468 -20.59 -5.19 6.93
C LYS A 468 -19.44 -6.08 6.42
N GLY A 469 -18.52 -5.49 5.66
CA GLY A 469 -17.39 -6.19 5.06
C GLY A 469 -17.67 -6.87 3.71
N TYR A 470 -18.90 -6.78 3.18
CA TYR A 470 -19.27 -7.44 1.92
C TYR A 470 -18.94 -6.62 0.66
N ALA A 471 -18.60 -5.35 0.77
CA ALA A 471 -18.18 -4.57 -0.40
C ALA A 471 -16.69 -4.72 -0.65
N SER A 472 -16.32 -5.00 -1.89
CA SER A 472 -14.95 -4.87 -2.37
C SER A 472 -14.75 -3.54 -3.07
N PHE A 473 -13.52 -3.02 -3.00
CA PHE A 473 -13.14 -1.72 -3.54
C PHE A 473 -11.79 -1.84 -4.24
N ASP A 474 -11.75 -1.31 -5.45
CA ASP A 474 -10.54 -1.15 -6.24
C ASP A 474 -10.57 0.20 -6.95
N TYR A 475 -9.40 0.73 -7.32
CA TYR A 475 -9.36 2.01 -8.02
C TYR A 475 -8.17 2.11 -8.97
N GLN A 476 -8.31 2.98 -9.97
CA GLN A 476 -7.26 3.36 -10.89
C GLN A 476 -7.05 4.87 -10.82
N MET A 477 -5.78 5.29 -10.87
CA MET A 477 -5.45 6.72 -10.92
C MET A 477 -5.95 7.33 -12.23
N MET A 478 -6.55 8.49 -12.11
CA MET A 478 -6.93 9.36 -13.22
C MET A 478 -6.06 10.61 -13.27
N ASP A 479 -6.30 11.45 -14.26
CA ASP A 479 -5.65 12.76 -14.34
C ASP A 479 -6.12 13.70 -13.22
N TYR A 480 -5.40 14.79 -13.07
CA TYR A 480 -5.75 15.87 -12.15
C TYR A 480 -6.96 16.66 -12.68
N SER A 481 -7.78 17.13 -11.78
CA SER A 481 -8.93 17.99 -12.10
C SER A 481 -8.97 19.18 -11.16
N GLU A 482 -9.37 20.34 -11.71
CA GLU A 482 -9.52 21.57 -10.95
C GLU A 482 -10.64 21.45 -9.91
N GLY A 483 -10.35 21.91 -8.67
CA GLY A 483 -11.29 21.92 -7.56
C GLY A 483 -11.30 23.25 -6.81
N ASP A 484 -12.46 23.65 -6.27
CA ASP A 484 -12.55 24.81 -5.36
C ASP A 484 -11.96 24.45 -3.98
N LEU A 485 -10.64 24.29 -3.96
CA LEU A 485 -9.88 23.88 -2.79
C LEU A 485 -9.40 25.09 -1.98
N VAL A 486 -9.51 24.98 -0.68
CA VAL A 486 -9.11 26.03 0.25
C VAL A 486 -8.23 25.46 1.37
N LYS A 487 -7.22 26.21 1.78
CA LYS A 487 -6.42 25.87 2.95
C LYS A 487 -7.24 26.16 4.20
N MET A 488 -7.54 25.12 4.96
CA MET A 488 -8.13 25.20 6.28
C MET A 488 -7.03 25.07 7.34
N SER A 489 -6.90 26.07 8.19
CA SER A 489 -5.96 26.10 9.31
C SER A 489 -6.69 25.93 10.63
N ILE A 490 -6.14 25.14 11.53
CA ILE A 490 -6.63 25.00 12.89
C ILE A 490 -5.82 25.89 13.82
N LEU A 491 -6.52 26.73 14.58
CA LEU A 491 -5.91 27.62 15.55
C LEU A 491 -6.29 27.19 16.97
N VAL A 492 -5.32 27.06 17.84
CA VAL A 492 -5.53 26.83 19.26
C VAL A 492 -4.99 28.03 20.04
N ASN A 493 -5.85 28.65 20.83
CA ASN A 493 -5.56 29.92 21.52
C ASN A 493 -5.10 31.06 20.59
N GLY A 494 -5.49 31.02 19.30
CA GLY A 494 -5.13 31.99 18.29
C GLY A 494 -3.84 31.68 17.51
N GLU A 495 -3.08 30.67 17.89
CA GLU A 495 -1.88 30.23 17.18
C GLU A 495 -2.24 29.10 16.19
N PRO A 496 -1.81 29.19 14.92
CA PRO A 496 -2.04 28.14 13.94
C PRO A 496 -1.18 26.91 14.23
N ILE A 497 -1.76 25.73 14.01
CA ILE A 497 -1.06 24.45 14.13
C ILE A 497 -0.85 23.93 12.72
N ASP A 498 0.38 23.98 12.23
CA ASP A 498 0.80 23.56 10.90
C ASP A 498 0.51 22.08 10.62
N ALA A 499 0.78 21.20 11.58
CA ALA A 499 0.50 19.74 11.49
C ALA A 499 -0.98 19.39 11.29
N LEU A 500 -1.91 20.30 11.60
CA LEU A 500 -3.35 20.13 11.40
C LEU A 500 -3.90 20.95 10.22
N SER A 501 -3.03 21.63 9.47
CA SER A 501 -3.44 22.33 8.25
C SER A 501 -3.75 21.35 7.13
N MET A 502 -4.86 21.56 6.41
CA MET A 502 -5.28 20.69 5.32
C MET A 502 -5.91 21.47 4.17
N LEU A 503 -5.79 20.95 2.95
CA LEU A 503 -6.57 21.39 1.81
C LEU A 503 -7.90 20.64 1.78
N VAL A 504 -8.98 21.38 1.72
CA VAL A 504 -10.36 20.84 1.69
C VAL A 504 -11.18 21.56 0.64
N HIS A 505 -12.12 20.86 0.06
CA HIS A 505 -13.08 21.52 -0.83
C HIS A 505 -13.98 22.48 -0.03
N ARG A 506 -14.24 23.66 -0.57
CA ARG A 506 -14.96 24.75 0.12
C ARG A 506 -16.32 24.31 0.68
N THR A 507 -17.05 23.46 -0.04
CA THR A 507 -18.40 23.01 0.37
C THR A 507 -18.40 22.17 1.65
N ILE A 508 -17.32 21.41 1.92
CA ILE A 508 -17.24 20.52 3.08
C ILE A 508 -16.37 21.10 4.21
N ALA A 509 -15.68 22.22 3.97
CA ALA A 509 -14.73 22.82 4.88
C ALA A 509 -15.33 23.13 6.27
N GLU A 510 -16.56 23.67 6.31
CA GLU A 510 -17.23 23.99 7.59
C GLU A 510 -17.56 22.73 8.39
N LYS A 511 -18.13 21.68 7.73
CA LYS A 511 -18.47 20.40 8.37
C LYS A 511 -17.24 19.75 8.96
N ARG A 512 -16.13 19.70 8.17
CA ARG A 512 -14.84 19.12 8.57
C ARG A 512 -14.16 19.91 9.68
N GLY A 513 -14.14 21.25 9.56
CA GLY A 513 -13.56 22.13 10.58
C GLY A 513 -14.28 22.04 11.91
N ARG A 514 -15.62 21.93 11.91
CA ARG A 514 -16.42 21.75 13.11
C ARG A 514 -16.12 20.42 13.80
N SER A 515 -16.15 19.32 13.06
CA SER A 515 -15.85 17.99 13.60
C SER A 515 -14.44 17.91 14.22
N LEU A 516 -13.45 18.53 13.56
CA LEU A 516 -12.08 18.54 14.09
C LEU A 516 -11.95 19.42 15.35
N CYS A 517 -12.61 20.57 15.40
CA CYS A 517 -12.66 21.42 16.59
C CYS A 517 -13.32 20.73 17.78
N GLU A 518 -14.41 19.97 17.56
CA GLU A 518 -15.11 19.19 18.58
C GLU A 518 -14.20 18.10 19.14
N LYS A 519 -13.53 17.32 18.29
CA LYS A 519 -12.56 16.30 18.71
C LYS A 519 -11.42 16.88 19.54
N LEU A 520 -10.80 17.94 19.05
CA LEU A 520 -9.70 18.60 19.78
C LEU A 520 -10.14 19.15 21.13
N LYS A 521 -11.37 19.62 21.26
CA LYS A 521 -11.94 20.06 22.54
C LYS A 521 -12.00 18.95 23.57
N ASP A 522 -12.31 17.73 23.15
CA ASP A 522 -12.42 16.57 24.05
C ASP A 522 -11.02 16.02 24.41
N LEU A 523 -10.04 16.19 23.52
CA LEU A 523 -8.70 15.65 23.67
C LEU A 523 -7.73 16.57 24.43
N ILE A 524 -7.89 17.89 24.28
CA ILE A 524 -7.01 18.86 24.95
C ILE A 524 -7.49 19.05 26.40
N PRO A 525 -6.62 18.87 27.41
CA PRO A 525 -7.01 19.02 28.81
C PRO A 525 -7.38 20.47 29.14
N GLN A 526 -8.26 20.61 30.14
CA GLN A 526 -8.69 21.92 30.64
C GLN A 526 -7.52 22.63 31.32
N HIS A 527 -7.31 23.90 30.98
CA HIS A 527 -6.33 24.79 31.61
C HIS A 527 -7.00 25.80 32.56
N MET A 528 -6.19 26.56 33.28
CA MET A 528 -6.67 27.62 34.18
C MET A 528 -7.33 28.79 33.44
N PHE A 529 -7.21 28.85 32.13
CA PHE A 529 -7.83 29.84 31.23
C PHE A 529 -8.62 29.14 30.13
N GLN A 530 -9.47 29.91 29.46
CA GLN A 530 -10.31 29.41 28.38
C GLN A 530 -9.50 29.30 27.09
N ILE A 531 -9.55 28.16 26.41
CA ILE A 531 -8.83 27.91 25.17
C ILE A 531 -9.85 27.88 24.02
N PRO A 532 -9.84 28.85 23.11
CA PRO A 532 -10.59 28.78 21.87
C PRO A 532 -9.86 27.85 20.89
N ILE A 533 -10.59 26.95 20.25
CA ILE A 533 -10.18 26.11 19.13
C ILE A 533 -10.98 26.59 17.94
N GLN A 534 -10.31 26.91 16.84
CA GLN A 534 -10.94 27.53 15.68
C GLN A 534 -10.43 26.91 14.38
N ALA A 535 -11.34 26.69 13.45
CA ALA A 535 -10.98 26.40 12.07
C ALA A 535 -11.16 27.68 11.24
N ALA A 536 -10.17 28.02 10.43
CA ALA A 536 -10.15 29.24 9.64
C ALA A 536 -9.71 29.00 8.19
N ILE A 537 -10.28 29.75 7.27
CA ILE A 537 -9.92 29.83 5.86
C ILE A 537 -9.55 31.27 5.53
N GLY A 538 -8.30 31.52 5.11
CA GLY A 538 -7.84 32.86 4.74
C GLY A 538 -8.07 33.91 5.85
N GLY A 539 -7.91 33.51 7.13
CA GLY A 539 -8.16 34.36 8.29
C GLY A 539 -9.63 34.46 8.75
N LYS A 540 -10.60 33.97 7.96
CA LYS A 540 -12.02 33.91 8.35
C LYS A 540 -12.29 32.63 9.15
N ILE A 541 -12.81 32.79 10.37
CA ILE A 541 -13.20 31.65 11.22
C ILE A 541 -14.48 31.04 10.68
N ILE A 542 -14.46 29.73 10.36
CA ILE A 542 -15.58 28.95 9.85
C ILE A 542 -16.20 28.05 10.90
N ALA A 543 -15.43 27.62 11.91
CA ALA A 543 -15.92 26.83 13.03
C ALA A 543 -15.15 27.23 14.30
N ARG A 544 -15.81 27.10 15.46
CA ARG A 544 -15.22 27.43 16.75
C ARG A 544 -15.78 26.56 17.85
N GLU A 545 -14.89 26.00 18.64
CA GLU A 545 -15.16 25.36 19.91
C GLU A 545 -14.35 26.02 21.03
N THR A 546 -14.71 25.76 22.28
CA THR A 546 -14.04 26.40 23.39
C THR A 546 -13.94 25.45 24.57
N ILE A 547 -12.70 25.21 25.02
CA ILE A 547 -12.42 24.49 26.26
C ILE A 547 -12.61 25.45 27.42
N ARG A 548 -13.48 25.09 28.36
CA ARG A 548 -13.76 25.91 29.54
C ARG A 548 -12.56 25.90 30.48
N ALA A 549 -12.29 27.06 31.10
CA ALA A 549 -11.26 27.14 32.14
C ALA A 549 -11.63 26.34 33.38
N LEU A 550 -10.64 25.68 33.98
CA LEU A 550 -10.79 25.07 35.30
C LEU A 550 -11.30 26.13 36.29
N ARG A 551 -12.36 25.83 36.99
CA ARG A 551 -12.91 26.68 38.06
C ARG A 551 -12.35 26.23 39.39
N LYS A 552 -11.48 27.06 39.99
CA LYS A 552 -11.19 26.94 41.41
C LYS A 552 -12.26 27.72 42.18
N ASP A 553 -12.96 27.09 43.10
CA ASP A 553 -13.92 27.79 43.94
C ASP A 553 -13.20 28.68 44.94
N VAL A 554 -12.99 29.94 44.51
CA VAL A 554 -12.30 30.94 45.35
C VAL A 554 -13.23 31.50 46.45
N THR A 555 -14.52 31.16 46.38
CA THR A 555 -15.54 31.61 47.35
C THR A 555 -15.88 30.58 48.41
N ALA A 556 -15.36 29.34 48.32
CA ALA A 556 -15.65 28.23 49.25
C ALA A 556 -15.34 28.55 50.73
N LYS A 557 -14.33 29.44 50.97
CA LYS A 557 -13.94 29.89 52.33
C LYS A 557 -14.63 31.19 52.77
N CYS A 558 -15.59 31.71 52.01
CA CYS A 558 -16.33 32.92 52.38
C CYS A 558 -17.60 32.50 53.13
N TYR A 559 -17.52 32.44 54.47
CA TYR A 559 -18.66 32.24 55.36
C TYR A 559 -19.47 33.52 55.48
N GLY A 560 -20.83 33.43 55.39
CA GLY A 560 -21.73 34.55 55.57
C GLY A 560 -21.95 35.43 54.34
N GLY A 561 -22.94 36.28 54.36
CA GLY A 561 -23.47 37.06 53.25
C GLY A 561 -22.60 38.22 52.71
N ASP A 562 -21.27 38.20 52.83
CA ASP A 562 -20.39 39.26 52.28
C ASP A 562 -20.30 39.20 50.75
N VAL A 563 -21.31 39.73 50.11
CA VAL A 563 -21.45 39.81 48.65
C VAL A 563 -20.29 40.62 48.02
N THR A 564 -19.81 41.66 48.71
CA THR A 564 -18.73 42.53 48.21
C THR A 564 -17.40 41.79 48.11
N ARG A 565 -17.06 40.97 49.11
CA ARG A 565 -15.84 40.17 49.13
C ARG A 565 -15.88 39.06 48.09
N LYS A 566 -17.02 38.41 47.95
CA LYS A 566 -17.25 37.37 46.90
C LYS A 566 -17.02 37.99 45.52
N ARG A 567 -17.61 39.15 45.26
CA ARG A 567 -17.46 39.87 43.98
C ARG A 567 -16.01 40.25 43.67
N LYS A 568 -15.29 40.82 44.65
CA LYS A 568 -13.85 41.16 44.50
C LYS A 568 -12.98 39.93 44.22
N LEU A 569 -13.23 38.81 44.86
CA LEU A 569 -12.50 37.56 44.61
C LEU A 569 -12.78 36.98 43.21
N LEU A 570 -14.01 37.03 42.72
CA LEU A 570 -14.37 36.64 41.38
C LEU A 570 -13.76 37.59 40.31
N GLU A 571 -13.72 38.89 40.58
CA GLU A 571 -13.07 39.89 39.68
C GLU A 571 -11.57 39.66 39.59
N LYS A 572 -10.89 39.44 40.73
CA LYS A 572 -9.45 39.09 40.76
C LYS A 572 -9.17 37.77 40.03
N GLN A 573 -10.03 36.77 40.16
CA GLN A 573 -9.92 35.51 39.44
C GLN A 573 -10.07 35.76 37.92
N LYS A 574 -11.02 36.58 37.50
CA LYS A 574 -11.23 36.95 36.10
C LYS A 574 -10.04 37.69 35.50
N GLU A 575 -9.47 38.66 36.23
CA GLU A 575 -8.24 39.37 35.80
C GLU A 575 -7.03 38.42 35.72
N GLY A 576 -6.83 37.56 36.75
CA GLY A 576 -5.76 36.57 36.75
C GLY A 576 -5.85 35.62 35.53
N LYS A 577 -7.07 35.11 35.21
CA LYS A 577 -7.30 34.31 34.03
C LYS A 577 -7.03 35.06 32.73
N LYS A 578 -7.36 36.37 32.65
CA LYS A 578 -7.08 37.21 31.48
C LYS A 578 -5.57 37.38 31.27
N ARG A 579 -4.80 37.61 32.35
CA ARG A 579 -3.33 37.67 32.28
C ARG A 579 -2.72 36.32 31.87
N MET A 580 -3.15 35.20 32.48
CA MET A 580 -2.67 33.87 32.13
C MET A 580 -2.92 33.52 30.66
N ARG A 581 -4.04 33.97 30.09
CA ARG A 581 -4.34 33.78 28.66
C ARG A 581 -3.38 34.53 27.74
N GLN A 582 -2.85 35.69 28.16
CA GLN A 582 -1.92 36.48 27.35
C GLN A 582 -0.51 35.90 27.33
N PHE A 583 -0.09 35.15 28.36
CA PHE A 583 1.26 34.63 28.50
C PHE A 583 1.31 33.07 28.51
N GLY A 584 0.18 32.39 28.60
CA GLY A 584 0.13 30.93 28.69
C GLY A 584 0.25 30.27 27.31
N LYS A 585 1.36 29.57 27.07
CA LYS A 585 1.42 28.59 25.98
C LYS A 585 0.49 27.43 26.30
N VAL A 586 -0.30 26.99 25.32
CA VAL A 586 -1.11 25.79 25.42
C VAL A 586 -0.24 24.62 24.97
N GLU A 587 0.19 23.80 25.92
CA GLU A 587 0.80 22.53 25.59
C GLU A 587 -0.32 21.58 25.13
N ILE A 588 -0.29 21.20 23.87
CA ILE A 588 -1.18 20.20 23.32
C ILE A 588 -0.50 18.85 23.51
N PRO A 589 -1.10 17.92 24.30
CA PRO A 589 -0.52 16.60 24.46
C PRO A 589 -0.35 15.92 23.10
N GLN A 590 0.76 15.23 22.89
CA GLN A 590 1.01 14.50 21.66
C GLN A 590 -0.10 13.48 21.36
N SER A 591 -0.64 12.84 22.40
CA SER A 591 -1.81 11.96 22.30
C SER A 591 -3.04 12.64 21.68
N ALA A 592 -3.21 13.95 21.89
CA ALA A 592 -4.31 14.71 21.30
C ALA A 592 -4.11 14.90 19.79
N PHE A 593 -2.86 15.07 19.30
CA PHE A 593 -2.57 15.09 17.87
C PHE A 593 -2.87 13.75 17.22
N ILE A 594 -2.37 12.65 17.82
CA ILE A 594 -2.60 11.28 17.31
C ILE A 594 -4.09 10.98 17.21
N GLN A 595 -4.87 11.30 18.25
CA GLN A 595 -6.31 11.03 18.28
C GLN A 595 -7.13 11.99 17.41
N ALA A 596 -6.70 13.25 17.27
CA ALA A 596 -7.34 14.21 16.38
C ALA A 596 -7.13 13.84 14.90
N LEU A 597 -5.97 13.31 14.57
CA LEU A 597 -5.58 12.88 13.23
C LEU A 597 -6.15 11.51 12.88
N LYS A 598 -6.35 10.61 13.85
CA LYS A 598 -7.17 9.40 13.69
C LYS A 598 -8.63 9.82 13.50
N MET A 599 -8.95 10.27 12.27
CA MET A 599 -10.32 10.60 11.90
C MET A 599 -11.12 9.32 11.76
N SER A 600 -12.04 9.13 12.68
CA SER A 600 -13.12 8.16 12.82
C SER A 600 -12.81 6.85 13.55
N LYS A 601 -13.49 6.69 14.65
CA LYS A 601 -14.25 5.47 14.92
C LYS A 601 -15.72 5.84 14.92
#